data_d530966c95eb89e8d5c474d53120c2b6
#
_entry.id   d530966c95eb89e8d5c474d53120c2b6
#
_cell.length_a   1.000
_cell.length_b   1.000
_cell.length_c   1.000
_cell.angle_alpha   90.00
_cell.angle_beta   90.00
_cell.angle_gamma   90.00
#
_symmetry.space_group_name_H-M   'P 1'
#
loop_
_entity.id
_entity.type
_entity.pdbx_description
1 polymer ?
#
loop_
_entity_poly.entity_id
_entity_poly.type
_entity_poly.pdbx_seq_one_letter_code
_entity_poly.pdbx_strand_id
1 'polypeptide(L)'
;MRCHPASAEMAVVLAAHGDRGAGLTNAALLSHRQVIEDTNCFASVAAGVLKGEPALEDALAAAEASGASRIAIYPFFMADGFFVRSRLAERVAGANLTKRWEIFPPLGVDPGLPALMLDHAEAAAKSAGFAPATSTLLLAGHGSQLGPASADATRAAADSIRDANVFADVVSAFLEEPPSIEEALRAARGPVVVSGFFSGEGMHAGDDVPDAIAKSGVTAVYAGPIGRDRSVSDLIFRRLNTAR
;
A
#
# COMPACT_ATOMS: atom_id res chain seq x y z
N MET A 1 -11.88 -14.05 10.07
CA MET A 1 -12.72 -13.10 9.31
C MET A 1 -14.13 -13.66 9.19
N ARG A 2 -15.20 -12.83 9.32
CA ARG A 2 -16.60 -13.28 9.10
C ARG A 2 -17.08 -12.70 7.78
N CYS A 3 -17.66 -13.54 6.91
CA CYS A 3 -18.19 -13.12 5.63
C CYS A 3 -19.52 -12.39 5.76
N HIS A 4 -19.66 -11.25 5.09
CA HIS A 4 -20.96 -10.61 4.91
C HIS A 4 -21.71 -11.34 3.78
N PRO A 5 -23.03 -11.60 3.89
CA PRO A 5 -23.77 -12.32 2.84
C PRO A 5 -23.62 -11.72 1.43
N ALA A 6 -23.61 -10.39 1.31
CA ALA A 6 -23.44 -9.72 0.03
C ALA A 6 -22.03 -9.88 -0.61
N SER A 7 -21.04 -10.34 0.15
CA SER A 7 -19.69 -10.59 -0.39
C SER A 7 -19.65 -11.83 -1.28
N ALA A 8 -20.50 -12.82 -1.03
CA ALA A 8 -20.59 -14.03 -1.85
C ALA A 8 -21.03 -13.76 -3.30
N GLU A 9 -21.65 -12.61 -3.57
CA GLU A 9 -22.08 -12.18 -4.91
C GLU A 9 -21.06 -11.25 -5.60
N MET A 10 -19.90 -11.04 -5.00
CA MET A 10 -18.89 -10.10 -5.46
C MET A 10 -17.63 -10.82 -5.95
N ALA A 11 -17.20 -10.50 -7.16
CA ALA A 11 -15.85 -10.79 -7.64
C ALA A 11 -14.91 -9.64 -7.24
N VAL A 12 -13.72 -9.96 -6.79
CA VAL A 12 -12.70 -8.99 -6.38
C VAL A 12 -11.53 -9.01 -7.36
N VAL A 13 -11.10 -7.83 -7.81
CA VAL A 13 -9.87 -7.65 -8.59
C VAL A 13 -8.94 -6.73 -7.81
N LEU A 14 -7.83 -7.26 -7.29
CA LEU A 14 -6.76 -6.44 -6.74
C LEU A 14 -5.91 -5.90 -7.90
N ALA A 15 -5.88 -4.59 -8.07
CA ALA A 15 -5.19 -3.93 -9.18
C ALA A 15 -3.97 -3.15 -8.68
N ALA A 16 -2.77 -3.37 -9.28
CA ALA A 16 -1.56 -2.63 -8.94
C ALA A 16 -0.86 -2.05 -10.17
N HIS A 17 0.18 -1.25 -9.96
CA HIS A 17 0.98 -0.72 -11.06
C HIS A 17 1.77 -1.82 -11.79
N GLY A 18 2.28 -2.77 -11.05
CA GLY A 18 3.27 -3.76 -11.45
C GLY A 18 4.67 -3.39 -10.95
N ASP A 19 5.36 -4.35 -10.36
CA ASP A 19 6.73 -4.20 -9.91
C ASP A 19 7.67 -3.98 -11.09
N ARG A 20 8.66 -3.11 -10.93
CA ARG A 20 9.71 -2.86 -11.93
C ARG A 20 11.02 -3.46 -11.45
N GLY A 21 11.68 -4.20 -12.31
CA GLY A 21 13.00 -4.80 -12.06
C GLY A 21 13.06 -6.28 -12.46
N ALA A 22 14.25 -6.77 -12.77
CA ALA A 22 14.46 -8.17 -13.11
C ALA A 22 14.15 -9.07 -11.89
N GLY A 23 13.25 -10.04 -12.05
CA GLY A 23 12.90 -11.01 -11.00
C GLY A 23 11.82 -10.54 -10.02
N LEU A 24 11.29 -9.34 -10.14
CA LEU A 24 10.14 -8.90 -9.33
C LEU A 24 8.84 -9.54 -9.85
N THR A 25 8.05 -10.09 -8.93
CA THR A 25 6.93 -10.99 -9.25
C THR A 25 5.58 -10.48 -8.72
N ASN A 26 5.47 -9.20 -8.34
CA ASN A 26 4.27 -8.68 -7.68
C ASN A 26 3.89 -9.49 -6.41
N ALA A 27 4.89 -9.98 -5.68
CA ALA A 27 4.71 -10.95 -4.60
C ALA A 27 3.76 -10.45 -3.49
N ALA A 28 3.84 -9.18 -3.11
CA ALA A 28 2.94 -8.59 -2.12
C ALA A 28 1.47 -8.65 -2.59
N LEU A 29 1.19 -8.19 -3.81
CA LEU A 29 -0.14 -8.23 -4.42
C LEU A 29 -0.71 -9.66 -4.46
N LEU A 30 0.10 -10.62 -4.94
CA LEU A 30 -0.30 -12.02 -5.07
C LEU A 30 -0.51 -12.70 -3.72
N SER A 31 0.30 -12.35 -2.71
CA SER A 31 0.12 -12.83 -1.33
C SER A 31 -1.21 -12.34 -0.76
N HIS A 32 -1.53 -11.05 -0.90
CA HIS A 32 -2.81 -10.51 -0.42
C HIS A 32 -3.99 -11.12 -1.16
N ARG A 33 -3.89 -11.30 -2.48
CA ARG A 33 -4.90 -12.01 -3.26
C ARG A 33 -5.15 -13.39 -2.66
N GLN A 34 -4.11 -14.18 -2.39
CA GLN A 34 -4.25 -15.53 -1.85
C GLN A 34 -4.92 -15.52 -0.47
N VAL A 35 -4.49 -14.64 0.44
CA VAL A 35 -5.08 -14.53 1.79
C VAL A 35 -6.57 -14.19 1.72
N ILE A 36 -6.98 -13.31 0.81
CA ILE A 36 -8.38 -12.90 0.66
C ILE A 36 -9.18 -14.04 0.00
N GLU A 37 -8.64 -14.73 -0.99
CA GLU A 37 -9.26 -15.88 -1.63
C GLU A 37 -9.50 -17.03 -0.64
N ASP A 38 -8.54 -17.33 0.22
CA ASP A 38 -8.62 -18.37 1.24
C ASP A 38 -9.74 -18.13 2.28
N THR A 39 -10.25 -16.90 2.38
CA THR A 39 -11.42 -16.61 3.23
C THR A 39 -12.71 -17.28 2.72
N ASN A 40 -12.76 -17.61 1.42
CA ASN A 40 -13.94 -18.11 0.73
C ASN A 40 -15.18 -17.21 0.89
N CYS A 41 -14.99 -15.91 1.10
CA CYS A 41 -16.07 -14.96 1.32
C CYS A 41 -16.57 -14.30 0.02
N PHE A 42 -15.78 -14.36 -1.04
CA PHE A 42 -16.07 -13.73 -2.33
C PHE A 42 -16.30 -14.78 -3.43
N ALA A 43 -17.06 -14.45 -4.44
CA ALA A 43 -17.33 -15.36 -5.57
C ALA A 43 -16.04 -15.71 -6.35
N SER A 44 -15.13 -14.77 -6.47
CA SER A 44 -13.77 -14.97 -6.99
C SER A 44 -12.84 -13.85 -6.51
N VAL A 45 -11.54 -14.13 -6.48
CA VAL A 45 -10.51 -13.13 -6.16
C VAL A 45 -9.39 -13.26 -7.19
N ALA A 46 -9.18 -12.21 -7.97
CA ALA A 46 -8.12 -12.12 -8.96
C ALA A 46 -7.18 -10.96 -8.65
N ALA A 47 -5.98 -10.98 -9.20
CA ALA A 47 -5.05 -9.87 -9.15
C ALA A 47 -4.51 -9.56 -10.54
N GLY A 48 -4.29 -8.29 -10.85
CA GLY A 48 -3.71 -7.87 -12.12
C GLY A 48 -2.97 -6.56 -12.02
N VAL A 49 -2.03 -6.34 -12.93
CA VAL A 49 -1.19 -5.14 -12.93
C VAL A 49 -1.34 -4.33 -14.22
N LEU A 50 -1.11 -3.02 -14.11
CA LEU A 50 -1.12 -2.12 -15.28
C LEU A 50 0.05 -2.40 -16.22
N LYS A 51 1.17 -2.91 -15.70
CA LYS A 51 2.38 -3.23 -16.46
C LYS A 51 2.99 -4.54 -15.97
N GLY A 52 3.13 -5.51 -16.85
CA GLY A 52 3.69 -6.84 -16.52
C GLY A 52 2.61 -7.88 -16.29
N GLU A 53 2.98 -8.95 -15.57
CA GLU A 53 2.12 -10.09 -15.30
C GLU A 53 1.83 -10.24 -13.79
N PRO A 54 0.62 -10.74 -13.44
CA PRO A 54 -0.51 -11.06 -14.30
C PRO A 54 -1.17 -9.78 -14.88
N ALA A 55 -1.64 -9.84 -16.12
CA ALA A 55 -2.26 -8.67 -16.77
C ALA A 55 -3.58 -8.29 -16.08
N LEU A 56 -3.85 -6.99 -15.99
CA LEU A 56 -5.12 -6.49 -15.41
C LEU A 56 -6.32 -6.98 -16.21
N GLU A 57 -6.21 -7.05 -17.54
CA GLU A 57 -7.26 -7.51 -18.42
C GLU A 57 -7.67 -8.94 -18.16
N ASP A 58 -6.72 -9.83 -17.89
CA ASP A 58 -7.00 -11.23 -17.55
C ASP A 58 -7.73 -11.35 -16.21
N ALA A 59 -7.35 -10.54 -15.23
CA ALA A 59 -8.03 -10.47 -13.93
C ALA A 59 -9.47 -9.96 -14.07
N LEU A 60 -9.70 -8.93 -14.90
CA LEU A 60 -11.03 -8.40 -15.18
C LEU A 60 -11.88 -9.42 -15.95
N ALA A 61 -11.32 -10.11 -16.95
CA ALA A 61 -12.02 -11.16 -17.70
C ALA A 61 -12.39 -12.34 -16.77
N ALA A 62 -11.52 -12.76 -15.86
CA ALA A 62 -11.82 -13.80 -14.88
C ALA A 62 -12.96 -13.38 -13.94
N ALA A 63 -12.97 -12.13 -13.49
CA ALA A 63 -14.05 -11.59 -12.66
C ALA A 63 -15.38 -11.52 -13.43
N GLU A 64 -15.36 -11.11 -14.68
CA GLU A 64 -16.55 -11.08 -15.56
C GLU A 64 -17.10 -12.48 -15.79
N ALA A 65 -16.23 -13.47 -16.01
CA ALA A 65 -16.63 -14.87 -16.24
C ALA A 65 -17.10 -15.58 -14.94
N SER A 66 -16.87 -15.02 -13.77
CA SER A 66 -17.27 -15.60 -12.48
C SER A 66 -18.79 -15.61 -12.30
N GLY A 67 -19.30 -16.39 -11.32
CA GLY A 67 -20.70 -16.39 -10.92
C GLY A 67 -21.19 -15.12 -10.17
N ALA A 68 -20.30 -14.13 -9.98
CA ALA A 68 -20.63 -12.89 -9.28
C ALA A 68 -21.65 -12.04 -10.02
N SER A 69 -22.46 -11.28 -9.27
CA SER A 69 -23.37 -10.27 -9.82
C SER A 69 -22.72 -8.89 -9.95
N ARG A 70 -21.60 -8.64 -9.24
CA ARG A 70 -20.85 -7.38 -9.25
C ARG A 70 -19.34 -7.60 -9.13
N ILE A 71 -18.56 -6.61 -9.57
CA ILE A 71 -17.10 -6.63 -9.54
C ILE A 71 -16.59 -5.47 -8.70
N ALA A 72 -15.79 -5.76 -7.68
CA ALA A 72 -15.05 -4.78 -6.89
C ALA A 72 -13.61 -4.72 -7.38
N ILE A 73 -13.18 -3.57 -7.88
CA ILE A 73 -11.78 -3.31 -8.23
C ILE A 73 -11.14 -2.58 -7.05
N TYR A 74 -10.18 -3.21 -6.38
CA TYR A 74 -9.46 -2.61 -5.27
C TYR A 74 -8.07 -2.18 -5.72
N PRO A 75 -7.78 -0.87 -5.76
CA PRO A 75 -6.47 -0.37 -6.16
C PRO A 75 -5.45 -0.57 -5.04
N PHE A 76 -4.48 -1.44 -5.28
CA PHE A 76 -3.30 -1.64 -4.41
C PHE A 76 -2.24 -0.60 -4.74
N PHE A 77 -2.59 0.68 -4.50
CA PHE A 77 -1.80 1.88 -4.75
C PHE A 77 -1.73 2.73 -3.48
N MET A 78 -0.65 3.48 -3.33
CA MET A 78 -0.43 4.31 -2.14
C MET A 78 -1.05 5.72 -2.22
N ALA A 79 -1.67 6.08 -3.34
CA ALA A 79 -2.32 7.38 -3.51
C ALA A 79 -3.47 7.31 -4.51
N ASP A 80 -4.47 8.15 -4.31
CA ASP A 80 -5.55 8.38 -5.27
C ASP A 80 -5.12 9.44 -6.30
N GLY A 81 -4.11 9.07 -7.10
CA GLY A 81 -3.48 9.92 -8.10
C GLY A 81 -3.78 9.51 -9.54
N PHE A 82 -2.94 9.99 -10.45
CA PHE A 82 -3.07 9.78 -11.89
C PHE A 82 -3.27 8.30 -12.29
N PHE A 83 -2.51 7.39 -11.68
CA PHE A 83 -2.62 5.97 -12.03
C PHE A 83 -3.97 5.35 -11.67
N VAL A 84 -4.58 5.75 -10.56
CA VAL A 84 -5.90 5.26 -10.15
C VAL A 84 -7.01 5.98 -10.93
N ARG A 85 -6.98 7.32 -10.93
CA ARG A 85 -8.06 8.14 -11.49
C ARG A 85 -8.13 8.13 -13.01
N SER A 86 -7.00 7.91 -13.69
CA SER A 86 -6.95 7.89 -15.16
C SER A 86 -6.61 6.49 -15.67
N ARG A 87 -5.40 5.98 -15.44
CA ARG A 87 -4.94 4.76 -16.09
C ARG A 87 -5.73 3.51 -15.71
N LEU A 88 -5.98 3.30 -14.43
CA LEU A 88 -6.79 2.16 -13.98
C LEU A 88 -8.25 2.33 -14.45
N ALA A 89 -8.82 3.52 -14.26
CA ALA A 89 -10.19 3.81 -14.67
C ALA A 89 -10.41 3.61 -16.18
N GLU A 90 -9.49 4.09 -17.03
CA GLU A 90 -9.51 3.89 -18.49
C GLU A 90 -9.46 2.40 -18.87
N ARG A 91 -8.57 1.62 -18.21
CA ARG A 91 -8.42 0.19 -18.48
C ARG A 91 -9.66 -0.61 -18.09
N VAL A 92 -10.24 -0.31 -16.91
CA VAL A 92 -11.48 -0.93 -16.42
C VAL A 92 -12.66 -0.59 -17.36
N ALA A 93 -12.81 0.67 -17.73
CA ALA A 93 -13.87 1.09 -18.65
C ALA A 93 -13.72 0.45 -20.05
N GLY A 94 -12.50 0.25 -20.52
CA GLY A 94 -12.19 -0.41 -21.79
C GLY A 94 -12.36 -1.93 -21.80
N ALA A 95 -12.52 -2.57 -20.63
CA ALA A 95 -12.62 -4.02 -20.52
C ALA A 95 -14.00 -4.59 -20.91
N ASN A 96 -14.96 -3.73 -21.33
CA ASN A 96 -16.32 -4.11 -21.77
C ASN A 96 -17.05 -5.02 -20.75
N LEU A 97 -16.90 -4.72 -19.45
CA LEU A 97 -17.58 -5.45 -18.40
C LEU A 97 -19.11 -5.24 -18.52
N THR A 98 -19.88 -6.32 -18.44
CA THR A 98 -21.34 -6.29 -18.48
C THR A 98 -21.96 -6.24 -17.09
N LYS A 99 -21.22 -6.72 -16.09
CA LYS A 99 -21.62 -6.66 -14.69
C LYS A 99 -21.44 -5.26 -14.10
N ARG A 100 -22.19 -4.96 -13.04
CA ARG A 100 -21.95 -3.74 -12.26
C ARG A 100 -20.55 -3.80 -11.65
N TRP A 101 -19.77 -2.76 -11.80
CA TRP A 101 -18.44 -2.66 -11.22
C TRP A 101 -18.23 -1.34 -10.47
N GLU A 102 -17.29 -1.36 -9.56
CA GLU A 102 -16.89 -0.22 -8.74
C GLU A 102 -15.38 -0.24 -8.49
N ILE A 103 -14.73 0.91 -8.62
CA ILE A 103 -13.34 1.11 -8.19
C ILE A 103 -13.36 1.69 -6.78
N PHE A 104 -12.76 0.97 -5.84
CA PHE A 104 -12.65 1.37 -4.44
C PHE A 104 -11.57 2.44 -4.26
N PRO A 105 -11.59 3.21 -3.14
CA PRO A 105 -10.46 4.03 -2.75
C PRO A 105 -9.20 3.16 -2.59
N PRO A 106 -8.02 3.66 -3.02
CA PRO A 106 -6.78 2.88 -2.94
C PRO A 106 -6.28 2.68 -1.50
N LEU A 107 -5.41 1.69 -1.32
CA LEU A 107 -4.82 1.31 -0.03
C LEU A 107 -4.26 2.52 0.74
N GLY A 108 -3.47 3.38 0.10
CA GLY A 108 -2.77 4.48 0.77
C GLY A 108 -3.67 5.58 1.35
N VAL A 109 -4.96 5.60 0.99
CA VAL A 109 -5.95 6.51 1.58
C VAL A 109 -6.96 5.79 2.49
N ASP A 110 -6.73 4.50 2.79
CA ASP A 110 -7.58 3.78 3.74
C ASP A 110 -7.36 4.32 5.15
N PRO A 111 -8.43 4.73 5.87
CA PRO A 111 -8.30 5.32 7.21
C PRO A 111 -7.71 4.35 8.26
N GLY A 112 -7.70 3.07 8.01
CA GLY A 112 -7.08 2.07 8.88
C GLY A 112 -5.58 1.87 8.65
N LEU A 113 -5.03 2.38 7.54
CA LEU A 113 -3.63 2.18 7.19
C LEU A 113 -2.65 2.86 8.18
N PRO A 114 -2.88 4.10 8.65
CA PRO A 114 -1.98 4.75 9.60
C PRO A 114 -1.81 3.96 10.90
N ALA A 115 -2.89 3.40 11.47
CA ALA A 115 -2.81 2.57 12.68
C ALA A 115 -1.95 1.31 12.43
N LEU A 116 -2.14 0.64 11.29
CA LEU A 116 -1.33 -0.52 10.92
C LEU A 116 0.15 -0.16 10.73
N MET A 117 0.45 1.00 10.13
CA MET A 117 1.82 1.49 10.00
C MET A 117 2.46 1.80 11.35
N LEU A 118 1.69 2.33 12.30
CA LEU A 118 2.16 2.57 13.66
C LEU A 118 2.55 1.26 14.34
N ASP A 119 1.68 0.24 14.32
CA ASP A 119 1.94 -1.08 14.89
C ASP A 119 3.22 -1.71 14.29
N HIS A 120 3.37 -1.59 12.97
CA HIS A 120 4.53 -2.10 12.23
C HIS A 120 5.83 -1.36 12.64
N ALA A 121 5.77 -0.04 12.78
CA ALA A 121 6.90 0.77 13.22
C ALA A 121 7.28 0.49 14.67
N GLU A 122 6.32 0.31 15.59
CA GLU A 122 6.58 -0.07 16.98
C GLU A 122 7.26 -1.45 17.08
N ALA A 123 6.81 -2.41 16.28
CA ALA A 123 7.45 -3.72 16.22
C ALA A 123 8.91 -3.64 15.74
N ALA A 124 9.19 -2.81 14.73
CA ALA A 124 10.54 -2.56 14.24
C ALA A 124 11.41 -1.85 15.27
N ALA A 125 10.88 -0.82 15.95
CA ALA A 125 11.57 -0.13 17.06
C ALA A 125 11.96 -1.12 18.17
N LYS A 126 11.01 -1.94 18.61
CA LYS A 126 11.24 -2.95 19.65
C LYS A 126 12.33 -3.95 19.25
N SER A 127 12.30 -4.43 18.01
CA SER A 127 13.30 -5.36 17.48
C SER A 127 14.70 -4.76 17.43
N ALA A 128 14.80 -3.45 17.19
CA ALA A 128 16.07 -2.70 17.18
C ALA A 128 16.52 -2.23 18.58
N GLY A 129 15.72 -2.45 19.61
CA GLY A 129 15.99 -1.95 20.97
C GLY A 129 15.77 -0.43 21.12
N PHE A 130 14.99 0.18 20.24
CA PHE A 130 14.65 1.60 20.30
C PHE A 130 13.38 1.81 21.12
N ALA A 131 13.37 2.87 21.94
CA ALA A 131 12.16 3.30 22.64
C ALA A 131 11.40 4.31 21.75
N PRO A 132 10.16 4.04 21.33
CA PRO A 132 9.40 4.95 20.47
C PRO A 132 9.32 6.37 21.02
N ALA A 133 9.07 6.54 22.30
CA ALA A 133 8.97 7.84 22.97
C ALA A 133 10.25 8.73 22.89
N THR A 134 11.39 8.17 22.48
CA THR A 134 12.65 8.91 22.28
C THR A 134 13.16 8.78 20.84
N SER A 135 12.40 8.17 19.96
CA SER A 135 12.74 7.91 18.56
C SER A 135 11.90 8.74 17.61
N THR A 136 12.45 9.07 16.45
CA THR A 136 11.69 9.66 15.35
C THR A 136 11.16 8.55 14.43
N LEU A 137 9.89 8.60 14.05
CA LEU A 137 9.33 7.80 12.97
C LEU A 137 9.38 8.60 11.67
N LEU A 138 10.05 8.08 10.65
CA LEU A 138 10.12 8.65 9.31
C LEU A 138 9.29 7.80 8.35
N LEU A 139 8.22 8.38 7.78
CA LEU A 139 7.48 7.77 6.68
C LEU A 139 8.18 8.12 5.36
N ALA A 140 8.76 7.11 4.71
CA ALA A 140 9.40 7.24 3.42
C ALA A 140 8.38 6.99 2.30
N GLY A 141 8.02 8.01 1.55
CA GLY A 141 7.12 7.93 0.39
C GLY A 141 7.84 8.15 -0.94
N HIS A 142 7.16 7.89 -2.04
CA HIS A 142 7.73 8.11 -3.37
C HIS A 142 7.86 9.62 -3.67
N GLY A 143 6.83 10.42 -3.30
CA GLY A 143 6.66 11.75 -3.87
C GLY A 143 6.21 11.66 -5.33
N SER A 144 6.14 12.74 -6.05
CA SER A 144 5.88 12.73 -7.49
C SER A 144 6.01 14.11 -8.11
N GLN A 145 6.69 14.19 -9.25
CA GLN A 145 6.71 15.40 -10.10
C GLN A 145 5.42 15.56 -10.93
N LEU A 146 4.55 14.53 -10.97
CA LEU A 146 3.30 14.53 -11.75
C LEU A 146 2.10 15.10 -10.98
N GLY A 147 2.28 15.40 -9.68
CA GLY A 147 1.23 15.98 -8.85
C GLY A 147 1.35 15.60 -7.38
N PRO A 148 0.61 16.24 -6.48
CA PRO A 148 0.83 16.17 -5.04
C PRO A 148 0.29 14.90 -4.39
N ALA A 149 -0.56 14.14 -5.06
CA ALA A 149 -1.34 13.06 -4.44
C ALA A 149 -0.49 12.03 -3.66
N SER A 150 0.72 11.69 -4.16
CA SER A 150 1.62 10.74 -3.48
C SER A 150 2.15 11.31 -2.17
N ALA A 151 2.64 12.54 -2.21
CA ALA A 151 3.16 13.21 -1.02
C ALA A 151 2.05 13.54 -0.02
N ASP A 152 0.89 13.99 -0.49
CA ASP A 152 -0.25 14.32 0.36
C ASP A 152 -0.76 13.08 1.12
N ALA A 153 -0.83 11.92 0.46
CA ALA A 153 -1.21 10.68 1.11
C ALA A 153 -0.21 10.27 2.21
N THR A 154 1.10 10.40 1.92
CA THR A 154 2.16 10.11 2.91
C THR A 154 2.10 11.08 4.09
N ARG A 155 1.93 12.38 3.84
CA ARG A 155 1.80 13.41 4.88
C ARG A 155 0.56 13.18 5.74
N ALA A 156 -0.58 12.89 5.12
CA ALA A 156 -1.83 12.60 5.86
C ALA A 156 -1.70 11.38 6.76
N ALA A 157 -1.00 10.32 6.31
CA ALA A 157 -0.70 9.17 7.14
C ALA A 157 0.23 9.56 8.31
N ALA A 158 1.28 10.35 8.07
CA ALA A 158 2.20 10.82 9.09
C ALA A 158 1.49 11.69 10.15
N ASP A 159 0.59 12.59 9.72
CA ASP A 159 -0.20 13.44 10.62
C ASP A 159 -1.11 12.59 11.52
N SER A 160 -1.81 11.60 10.94
CA SER A 160 -2.66 10.68 11.70
C SER A 160 -1.87 9.86 12.72
N ILE A 161 -0.65 9.42 12.38
CA ILE A 161 0.22 8.67 13.30
C ILE A 161 0.77 9.61 14.39
N ARG A 162 1.10 10.86 14.06
CA ARG A 162 1.58 11.86 15.03
C ARG A 162 0.57 12.11 16.13
N ASP A 163 -0.72 12.15 15.79
CA ASP A 163 -1.81 12.35 16.75
C ASP A 163 -1.89 11.25 17.82
N ALA A 164 -1.35 10.07 17.54
CA ALA A 164 -1.27 8.97 18.53
C ALA A 164 -0.23 9.20 19.65
N ASN A 165 0.71 10.15 19.46
CA ASN A 165 1.75 10.53 20.44
C ASN A 165 2.60 9.36 20.97
N VAL A 166 2.90 8.36 20.13
CA VAL A 166 3.72 7.18 20.49
C VAL A 166 5.20 7.44 20.25
N PHE A 167 5.55 8.05 19.11
CA PHE A 167 6.92 8.43 18.78
C PHE A 167 7.20 9.86 19.23
N ALA A 168 8.48 10.17 19.55
CA ALA A 168 8.90 11.51 19.93
C ALA A 168 8.65 12.55 18.82
N ASP A 169 8.77 12.12 17.57
CA ASP A 169 8.42 12.89 16.37
C ASP A 169 8.00 11.96 15.25
N VAL A 170 7.16 12.46 14.32
CA VAL A 170 6.74 11.73 13.11
C VAL A 170 6.90 12.68 11.91
N VAL A 171 7.74 12.29 10.97
CA VAL A 171 8.06 13.08 9.78
C VAL A 171 7.83 12.29 8.51
N SER A 172 7.59 12.98 7.40
CA SER A 172 7.52 12.39 6.06
C SER A 172 8.68 12.88 5.20
N ALA A 173 9.24 11.99 4.37
CA ALA A 173 10.29 12.30 3.42
C ALA A 173 10.10 11.49 2.13
N PHE A 174 10.73 11.92 1.04
CA PHE A 174 10.40 11.44 -0.29
C PHE A 174 11.64 11.10 -1.11
N LEU A 175 11.44 10.27 -2.13
CA LEU A 175 12.45 9.92 -3.12
C LEU A 175 12.56 10.98 -4.22
N GLU A 176 11.43 11.55 -4.66
CA GLU A 176 11.36 12.43 -5.84
C GLU A 176 11.04 13.90 -5.52
N GLU A 177 10.87 14.28 -4.24
CA GLU A 177 10.62 15.66 -3.83
C GLU A 177 11.19 15.96 -2.44
N PRO A 178 11.37 17.25 -2.06
CA PRO A 178 11.80 17.63 -0.71
C PRO A 178 10.73 17.40 0.38
N PRO A 179 11.17 17.12 1.62
CA PRO A 179 12.54 16.77 1.99
C PRO A 179 12.92 15.38 1.50
N SER A 180 14.17 15.20 1.06
CA SER A 180 14.68 13.88 0.75
C SER A 180 14.79 13.03 2.00
N ILE A 181 14.80 11.69 1.83
CA ILE A 181 14.94 10.75 2.95
C ILE A 181 16.24 11.01 3.70
N GLU A 182 17.33 11.26 2.98
CA GLU A 182 18.65 11.54 3.57
C GLU A 182 18.67 12.84 4.39
N GLU A 183 18.06 13.91 3.88
CA GLU A 183 17.93 15.19 4.61
C GLU A 183 17.09 15.02 5.88
N ALA A 184 15.96 14.34 5.81
CA ALA A 184 15.10 14.11 6.94
C ALA A 184 15.76 13.23 8.01
N LEU A 185 16.52 12.19 7.60
CA LEU A 185 17.30 11.37 8.50
C LEU A 185 18.34 12.19 9.28
N ARG A 186 19.10 13.07 8.61
CA ARG A 186 20.11 13.92 9.26
C ARG A 186 19.50 14.98 10.18
N ALA A 187 18.27 15.42 9.90
CA ALA A 187 17.56 16.40 10.73
C ALA A 187 16.85 15.74 11.94
N ALA A 188 16.65 14.44 11.92
CA ALA A 188 15.92 13.70 12.94
C ALA A 188 16.66 13.72 14.31
N ARG A 189 15.88 13.63 15.40
CA ARG A 189 16.40 13.54 16.76
C ARG A 189 16.25 12.12 17.28
N GLY A 190 17.31 11.63 17.94
CA GLY A 190 17.34 10.28 18.49
C GLY A 190 17.44 9.19 17.42
N PRO A 191 17.24 7.92 17.80
CA PRO A 191 17.16 6.81 16.86
C PRO A 191 16.00 6.98 15.89
N VAL A 192 16.13 6.51 14.64
CA VAL A 192 15.09 6.67 13.62
C VAL A 192 14.51 5.30 13.22
N VAL A 193 13.20 5.21 13.23
CA VAL A 193 12.47 4.11 12.59
C VAL A 193 11.98 4.61 11.23
N VAL A 194 12.41 3.99 10.15
CA VAL A 194 11.95 4.31 8.80
C VAL A 194 10.87 3.31 8.40
N SER A 195 9.67 3.78 8.09
CA SER A 195 8.57 2.97 7.57
C SER A 195 8.29 3.35 6.12
N GLY A 196 8.33 2.37 5.21
CA GLY A 196 8.11 2.61 3.79
C GLY A 196 6.62 2.71 3.46
N PHE A 197 6.18 3.87 2.98
CA PHE A 197 4.83 4.09 2.45
C PHE A 197 4.78 3.63 0.98
N PHE A 198 4.97 2.31 0.78
CA PHE A 198 5.00 1.65 -0.54
C PHE A 198 4.13 0.40 -0.54
N SER A 199 3.51 0.11 -1.68
CA SER A 199 2.66 -1.08 -1.86
C SER A 199 3.44 -2.39 -2.06
N GLY A 200 4.71 -2.34 -2.42
CA GLY A 200 5.55 -3.52 -2.69
C GLY A 200 7.04 -3.24 -2.51
N GLU A 201 7.86 -4.25 -2.83
CA GLU A 201 9.32 -4.21 -2.70
C GLU A 201 10.04 -3.59 -3.89
N GLY A 202 9.39 -3.06 -4.92
CA GLY A 202 10.08 -2.48 -6.08
C GLY A 202 11.38 -1.75 -5.73
N MET A 203 12.24 -1.43 -6.70
CA MET A 203 13.57 -0.82 -6.47
C MET A 203 13.58 0.28 -5.39
N HIS A 204 12.51 1.08 -5.32
CA HIS A 204 12.42 2.18 -4.35
C HIS A 204 12.41 1.72 -2.89
N ALA A 205 11.64 0.70 -2.57
CA ALA A 205 11.54 0.20 -1.20
C ALA A 205 12.67 -0.77 -0.84
N GLY A 206 13.19 -1.51 -1.83
CA GLY A 206 14.22 -2.53 -1.65
C GLY A 206 15.64 -1.98 -1.68
N ASP A 207 15.90 -0.96 -2.49
CA ASP A 207 17.25 -0.44 -2.74
C ASP A 207 17.39 1.03 -2.30
N ASP A 208 16.54 1.95 -2.81
CA ASP A 208 16.75 3.40 -2.62
C ASP A 208 16.60 3.83 -1.15
N VAL A 209 15.65 3.27 -0.40
CA VAL A 209 15.46 3.61 1.02
C VAL A 209 16.60 3.07 1.88
N PRO A 210 16.99 1.78 1.79
CA PRO A 210 18.18 1.26 2.47
C PRO A 210 19.46 2.04 2.15
N ASP A 211 19.67 2.40 0.89
CA ASP A 211 20.82 3.20 0.45
C ASP A 211 20.83 4.60 1.09
N ALA A 212 19.69 5.28 1.14
CA ALA A 212 19.57 6.59 1.79
C ALA A 212 19.87 6.50 3.30
N ILE A 213 19.41 5.43 3.96
CA ILE A 213 19.73 5.17 5.37
C ILE A 213 21.24 4.98 5.54
N ALA A 214 21.87 4.13 4.73
CA ALA A 214 23.29 3.87 4.80
C ALA A 214 24.13 5.15 4.57
N LYS A 215 23.77 5.96 3.58
CA LYS A 215 24.45 7.22 3.26
C LYS A 215 24.26 8.31 4.32
N SER A 216 23.15 8.29 5.07
CA SER A 216 22.89 9.28 6.14
C SER A 216 23.86 9.19 7.30
N GLY A 217 24.37 8.00 7.61
CA GLY A 217 25.19 7.71 8.79
C GLY A 217 24.42 7.78 10.11
N VAL A 218 23.11 7.87 10.09
CA VAL A 218 22.23 7.98 11.27
C VAL A 218 21.92 6.60 11.83
N THR A 219 21.75 6.49 13.14
CA THR A 219 21.26 5.26 13.78
C THR A 219 19.78 5.07 13.42
N ALA A 220 19.51 4.18 12.49
CA ALA A 220 18.17 3.94 12.00
C ALA A 220 17.88 2.44 11.77
N VAL A 221 16.61 2.07 11.85
CA VAL A 221 16.09 0.76 11.44
C VAL A 221 15.04 0.95 10.36
N TYR A 222 15.09 0.12 9.32
CA TYR A 222 14.06 0.08 8.28
C TYR A 222 13.04 -1.01 8.57
N ALA A 223 11.80 -0.62 8.79
CA ALA A 223 10.69 -1.55 8.99
C ALA A 223 10.26 -2.26 7.69
N GLY A 224 10.66 -1.74 6.55
CA GLY A 224 10.23 -2.22 5.24
C GLY A 224 8.99 -1.50 4.71
N PRO A 225 8.54 -1.87 3.49
CA PRO A 225 7.34 -1.31 2.88
C PRO A 225 6.08 -1.89 3.54
N ILE A 226 5.14 -1.02 3.91
CA ILE A 226 3.89 -1.42 4.60
C ILE A 226 3.05 -2.38 3.77
N GLY A 227 3.06 -2.26 2.44
CA GLY A 227 2.30 -3.14 1.55
C GLY A 227 2.70 -4.62 1.60
N ARG A 228 3.81 -4.97 2.26
CA ARG A 228 4.19 -6.37 2.53
C ARG A 228 3.62 -6.92 3.84
N ASP A 229 3.17 -6.06 4.72
CA ASP A 229 2.62 -6.52 5.99
C ASP A 229 1.35 -7.34 5.74
N ARG A 230 1.33 -8.55 6.31
CA ARG A 230 0.21 -9.48 6.12
C ARG A 230 -1.13 -8.90 6.62
N SER A 231 -1.09 -8.02 7.61
CA SER A 231 -2.28 -7.36 8.15
C SER A 231 -2.95 -6.42 7.16
N VAL A 232 -2.25 -6.03 6.07
CA VAL A 232 -2.86 -5.30 4.94
C VAL A 232 -3.98 -6.14 4.28
N SER A 233 -3.84 -7.47 4.24
CA SER A 233 -4.93 -8.34 3.76
C SER A 233 -6.21 -8.18 4.59
N ASP A 234 -6.07 -8.03 5.92
CA ASP A 234 -7.21 -7.82 6.83
C ASP A 234 -7.87 -6.45 6.60
N LEU A 235 -7.07 -5.44 6.29
CA LEU A 235 -7.56 -4.10 5.97
C LEU A 235 -8.36 -4.12 4.66
N ILE A 236 -7.79 -4.70 3.60
CA ILE A 236 -8.44 -4.87 2.29
C ILE A 236 -9.74 -5.68 2.46
N PHE A 237 -9.67 -6.81 3.15
CA PHE A 237 -10.82 -7.66 3.40
C PHE A 237 -11.95 -6.90 4.11
N ARG A 238 -11.65 -6.19 5.19
CA ARG A 238 -12.66 -5.39 5.92
C ARG A 238 -13.33 -4.36 5.01
N ARG A 239 -12.54 -3.67 4.19
CA ARG A 239 -13.05 -2.65 3.26
C ARG A 239 -14.02 -3.25 2.25
N LEU A 240 -13.66 -4.37 1.64
CA LEU A 240 -14.47 -5.06 0.64
C LEU A 240 -15.72 -5.72 1.26
N ASN A 241 -15.57 -6.32 2.45
CA ASN A 241 -16.64 -7.06 3.11
C ASN A 241 -17.74 -6.17 3.73
N THR A 242 -17.47 -4.88 3.92
CA THR A 242 -18.47 -3.89 4.40
C THR A 242 -19.15 -3.12 3.28
N ALA A 243 -18.74 -3.26 2.03
CA ALA A 243 -19.33 -2.61 0.87
C ALA A 243 -20.70 -3.21 0.55
N ARG A 244 -21.73 -2.35 0.47
CA ARG A 244 -23.12 -2.72 0.16
C ARG A 244 -23.48 -2.52 -1.29
#